data_84e359472eea5ef7cae9896cce2c0eee
#
_entry.id   84e359472eea5ef7cae9896cce2c0eee
#
_cell.length_a   1.000
_cell.length_b   1.000
_cell.length_c   1.000
_cell.angle_alpha   90.00
_cell.angle_beta   90.00
_cell.angle_gamma   90.00
#
_symmetry.space_group_name_H-M   'P 1'
#
loop_
_entity.id
_entity.type
_entity.pdbx_description
1 polymer ?
#
loop_
_entity_poly.entity_id
_entity_poly.type
_entity_poly.pdbx_seq_one_letter_code
_entity_poly.pdbx_strand_id
1 'polypeptide(L)'
;MLGKLGARAIKAFGIDLSRFPDHPPYVVTAGAADPEAVVLIENPTAFELAATTSAVERCAFIATFGFGLNKVSEDFGNQLAGMVEEGFSQAVTLVREGSRTPSARELLSHPNITFWGDLDIAGMQIFERIAKRLPRLQLSALYGPMIDAVTKDDDRHPYVAATGKPGQATFLSTREDSSAMLNCCCEWAVDQELVTATHIEELAGYPLVLHREWNTFQKG
;
A
#
# COMPACT_ATOMS: atom_id res chain seq x y z
N MET A 1 -9.71 4.69 17.05
CA MET A 1 -9.97 5.29 15.72
C MET A 1 -11.44 5.12 15.38
N LEU A 2 -12.14 6.21 15.05
CA LEU A 2 -13.51 6.11 14.52
C LEU A 2 -13.37 5.91 13.00
N GLY A 3 -13.50 4.68 12.53
CA GLY A 3 -13.50 4.37 11.11
C GLY A 3 -14.73 4.95 10.38
N LYS A 4 -14.90 4.60 9.09
CA LYS A 4 -16.03 5.06 8.23
C LYS A 4 -17.40 4.99 8.92
N LEU A 5 -17.62 3.95 9.73
CA LEU A 5 -18.84 3.81 10.52
C LEU A 5 -18.94 4.88 11.60
N GLY A 6 -17.84 5.25 12.25
CA GLY A 6 -17.83 6.29 13.27
C GLY A 6 -18.12 7.68 12.70
N ALA A 7 -17.49 8.05 11.58
CA ALA A 7 -17.74 9.32 10.89
C ALA A 7 -19.20 9.42 10.40
N ARG A 8 -19.76 8.34 9.85
CA ARG A 8 -21.19 8.27 9.46
C ARG A 8 -22.12 8.39 10.66
N ALA A 9 -21.83 7.71 11.77
CA ALA A 9 -22.62 7.81 12.98
C ALA A 9 -22.62 9.24 13.55
N ILE A 10 -21.45 9.87 13.67
CA ILE A 10 -21.32 11.25 14.15
C ILE A 10 -22.10 12.21 13.27
N LYS A 11 -22.02 12.06 11.94
CA LYS A 11 -22.78 12.87 10.97
C LYS A 11 -24.28 12.63 11.10
N ALA A 12 -24.71 11.38 11.37
CA ALA A 12 -26.11 11.04 11.62
C ALA A 12 -26.68 11.73 12.88
N PHE A 13 -25.83 12.01 13.87
CA PHE A 13 -26.20 12.81 15.05
C PHE A 13 -26.16 14.32 14.83
N GLY A 14 -25.98 14.79 13.58
CA GLY A 14 -25.98 16.21 13.23
C GLY A 14 -24.76 16.97 13.72
N ILE A 15 -23.68 16.28 14.09
CA ILE A 15 -22.43 16.93 14.50
C ILE A 15 -21.69 17.40 13.25
N ASP A 16 -21.42 18.69 13.18
CA ASP A 16 -20.64 19.30 12.10
C ASP A 16 -19.14 19.06 12.33
N LEU A 17 -18.58 18.13 11.55
CA LEU A 17 -17.17 17.77 11.63
C LEU A 17 -16.22 18.86 11.12
N SER A 18 -16.73 19.85 10.35
CA SER A 18 -15.92 20.96 9.86
C SER A 18 -15.46 21.92 10.98
N ARG A 19 -16.08 21.81 12.16
CA ARG A 19 -15.69 22.59 13.34
C ARG A 19 -14.49 22.04 14.11
N PHE A 20 -14.07 20.81 13.78
CA PHE A 20 -12.88 20.25 14.38
C PHE A 20 -11.64 20.63 13.55
N PRO A 21 -10.54 21.06 14.19
CA PRO A 21 -9.33 21.38 13.45
C PRO A 21 -8.84 20.19 12.66
N ASP A 22 -8.36 20.43 11.44
CA ASP A 22 -7.66 19.40 10.67
C ASP A 22 -6.40 18.99 11.43
N HIS A 23 -6.26 17.71 11.69
CA HIS A 23 -5.00 17.18 12.19
C HIS A 23 -3.95 17.19 11.09
N PRO A 24 -2.68 17.47 11.41
CA PRO A 24 -1.63 17.29 10.43
C PRO A 24 -1.64 15.85 9.92
N PRO A 25 -1.37 15.64 8.63
CA PRO A 25 -1.21 14.30 8.11
C PRO A 25 -0.07 13.59 8.83
N TYR A 26 -0.21 12.29 9.05
CA TYR A 26 0.83 11.51 9.68
C TYR A 26 1.04 10.18 8.98
N VAL A 27 2.27 9.70 9.04
CA VAL A 27 2.67 8.37 8.64
C VAL A 27 3.10 7.59 9.86
N VAL A 28 2.88 6.31 9.85
CA VAL A 28 3.38 5.40 10.89
C VAL A 28 4.51 4.59 10.29
N THR A 29 5.60 4.47 11.04
CA THR A 29 6.75 3.67 10.64
C THR A 29 7.01 2.59 11.68
N ALA A 30 7.46 1.43 11.21
CA ALA A 30 7.91 0.32 12.05
C ALA A 30 9.18 -0.27 11.45
N GLY A 31 10.13 -0.70 12.28
CA GLY A 31 11.30 -1.42 11.82
C GLY A 31 12.64 -0.94 12.36
N ALA A 32 13.70 -1.28 11.63
CA ALA A 32 15.08 -1.08 12.01
C ALA A 32 15.53 0.38 11.95
N ALA A 33 16.55 0.72 12.73
CA ALA A 33 17.21 2.04 12.68
C ALA A 33 18.07 2.23 11.42
N ASP A 34 18.63 1.14 10.91
CA ASP A 34 19.39 1.10 9.66
C ASP A 34 18.84 -0.04 8.81
N PRO A 35 17.72 0.20 8.10
CA PRO A 35 17.04 -0.84 7.37
C PRO A 35 17.80 -1.22 6.08
N GLU A 36 17.77 -2.50 5.71
CA GLU A 36 18.28 -3.01 4.44
C GLU A 36 17.32 -2.67 3.27
N ALA A 37 16.03 -2.50 3.59
CA ALA A 37 14.98 -2.18 2.64
C ALA A 37 13.85 -1.38 3.29
N VAL A 38 13.16 -0.61 2.48
CA VAL A 38 11.96 0.13 2.88
C VAL A 38 10.77 -0.36 2.07
N VAL A 39 9.65 -0.63 2.74
CA VAL A 39 8.40 -1.04 2.09
C VAL A 39 7.30 -0.01 2.38
N LEU A 40 6.79 0.59 1.33
CA LEU A 40 5.59 1.41 1.40
C LEU A 40 4.38 0.47 1.34
N ILE A 41 3.52 0.52 2.35
CA ILE A 41 2.36 -0.36 2.49
C ILE A 41 1.09 0.47 2.36
N GLU A 42 0.19 0.02 1.47
CA GLU A 42 -1.08 0.71 1.22
C GLU A 42 -2.06 0.54 2.37
N ASN A 43 -2.27 -0.70 2.81
CA ASN A 43 -3.31 -1.09 3.74
C ASN A 43 -2.80 -1.08 5.19
N PRO A 44 -3.48 -0.36 6.13
CA PRO A 44 -3.09 -0.35 7.54
C PRO A 44 -3.10 -1.73 8.21
N THR A 45 -4.00 -2.63 7.83
CA THR A 45 -4.05 -4.00 8.39
C THR A 45 -2.80 -4.79 8.01
N ALA A 46 -2.39 -4.70 6.75
CA ALA A 46 -1.15 -5.32 6.26
C ALA A 46 0.09 -4.72 6.93
N PHE A 47 0.11 -3.39 7.17
CA PHE A 47 1.17 -2.75 7.94
C PHE A 47 1.22 -3.27 9.38
N GLU A 48 0.08 -3.38 10.06
CA GLU A 48 0.04 -3.91 11.43
C GLU A 48 0.58 -5.33 11.49
N LEU A 49 0.23 -6.19 10.53
CA LEU A 49 0.80 -7.52 10.43
C LEU A 49 2.32 -7.47 10.23
N ALA A 50 2.81 -6.68 9.27
CA ALA A 50 4.24 -6.53 8.99
C ALA A 50 5.01 -6.05 10.23
N ALA A 51 4.44 -5.10 10.98
CA ALA A 51 5.04 -4.56 12.19
C ALA A 51 5.16 -5.57 13.35
N THR A 52 4.49 -6.73 13.27
CA THR A 52 4.57 -7.80 14.28
C THR A 52 5.53 -8.93 13.88
N THR A 53 6.06 -8.91 12.65
CA THR A 53 6.98 -9.96 12.16
C THR A 53 8.44 -9.66 12.49
N SER A 54 9.30 -10.68 12.42
CA SER A 54 10.76 -10.51 12.57
C SER A 54 11.38 -9.66 11.45
N ALA A 55 10.67 -9.41 10.36
CA ALA A 55 11.14 -8.55 9.27
C ALA A 55 11.43 -7.10 9.73
N VAL A 56 10.84 -6.63 10.84
CA VAL A 56 11.15 -5.32 11.44
C VAL A 56 12.60 -5.18 11.91
N GLU A 57 13.31 -6.28 12.09
CA GLU A 57 14.71 -6.25 12.50
C GLU A 57 15.65 -5.81 11.38
N ARG A 58 15.23 -5.99 10.11
CA ARG A 58 16.03 -5.70 8.91
C ARG A 58 15.36 -4.74 7.90
N CYS A 59 14.05 -4.56 7.98
CA CYS A 59 13.30 -3.67 7.10
C CYS A 59 12.70 -2.50 7.86
N ALA A 60 12.30 -1.47 7.12
CA ALA A 60 11.40 -0.43 7.61
C ALA A 60 10.11 -0.43 6.78
N PHE A 61 9.00 -0.35 7.45
CA PHE A 61 7.66 -0.28 6.88
C PHE A 61 7.09 1.13 7.07
N ILE A 62 6.40 1.65 6.05
CA ILE A 62 5.72 2.94 6.10
C ILE A 62 4.28 2.74 5.64
N ALA A 63 3.33 3.21 6.45
CA ALA A 63 1.93 3.31 6.06
C ALA A 63 1.33 4.63 6.49
N THR A 64 0.25 5.02 5.83
CA THR A 64 -0.58 6.13 6.28
C THR A 64 -1.78 5.60 7.04
N PHE A 65 -2.11 6.29 8.12
CA PHE A 65 -3.38 6.09 8.80
C PHE A 65 -4.26 7.31 8.53
N GLY A 66 -5.54 7.04 8.31
CA GLY A 66 -6.50 8.06 7.87
C GLY A 66 -6.44 9.34 8.68
N PHE A 67 -6.61 10.42 7.97
CA PHE A 67 -6.80 11.73 8.57
C PHE A 67 -8.02 11.69 9.50
N GLY A 68 -7.95 12.45 10.59
CA GLY A 68 -8.97 12.49 11.61
C GLY A 68 -10.41 12.72 11.08
N LEU A 69 -11.35 12.86 11.97
CA LEU A 69 -12.81 12.84 11.77
C LEU A 69 -13.36 13.66 10.59
N ASN A 70 -12.57 14.55 10.01
CA ASN A 70 -13.02 15.47 8.96
C ASN A 70 -12.94 14.91 7.54
N LYS A 71 -12.22 13.83 7.28
CA LYS A 71 -12.10 13.25 5.93
C LYS A 71 -12.89 11.96 5.81
N VAL A 72 -13.85 11.98 4.89
CA VAL A 72 -14.82 10.91 4.65
C VAL A 72 -14.21 9.73 3.90
N SER A 73 -13.00 9.88 3.37
CA SER A 73 -12.32 8.87 2.54
C SER A 73 -11.21 8.18 3.32
N GLU A 74 -11.37 6.89 3.54
CA GLU A 74 -10.32 6.00 4.04
C GLU A 74 -9.51 5.40 2.88
N ASP A 75 -9.18 6.21 1.90
CA ASP A 75 -8.35 5.84 0.78
C ASP A 75 -6.87 6.02 1.17
N PHE A 76 -6.36 5.07 1.93
CA PHE A 76 -5.02 5.11 2.50
C PHE A 76 -3.93 5.13 1.42
N GLY A 77 -4.12 4.42 0.32
CA GLY A 77 -3.16 4.38 -0.76
C GLY A 77 -3.01 5.73 -1.46
N ASN A 78 -4.12 6.42 -1.75
CA ASN A 78 -4.08 7.78 -2.30
C ASN A 78 -3.53 8.80 -1.29
N GLN A 79 -3.78 8.60 0.00
CA GLN A 79 -3.16 9.42 1.04
C GLN A 79 -1.65 9.24 1.08
N LEU A 80 -1.17 8.00 1.04
CA LEU A 80 0.26 7.70 0.97
C LEU A 80 0.89 8.34 -0.27
N ALA A 81 0.27 8.20 -1.44
CA ALA A 81 0.76 8.81 -2.68
C ALA A 81 0.85 10.34 -2.57
N GLY A 82 -0.17 10.99 -2.03
CA GLY A 82 -0.16 12.44 -1.80
C GLY A 82 0.96 12.89 -0.86
N MET A 83 1.16 12.17 0.23
CA MET A 83 2.25 12.48 1.17
C MET A 83 3.63 12.29 0.56
N VAL A 84 3.81 11.25 -0.28
CA VAL A 84 5.06 11.02 -1.00
C VAL A 84 5.30 12.14 -2.03
N GLU A 85 4.26 12.60 -2.73
CA GLU A 85 4.36 13.74 -3.67
C GLU A 85 4.85 15.01 -2.96
N GLU A 86 4.41 15.24 -1.73
CA GLU A 86 4.85 16.34 -0.87
C GLU A 86 6.21 16.07 -0.18
N GLY A 87 6.79 14.91 -0.36
CA GLY A 87 8.05 14.49 0.30
C GLY A 87 7.93 14.43 1.82
N PHE A 88 6.74 14.11 2.35
CA PHE A 88 6.39 14.15 3.77
C PHE A 88 6.68 15.48 4.47
N SER A 89 6.70 16.60 3.72
CA SER A 89 7.11 17.92 4.24
C SER A 89 6.25 18.43 5.39
N GLN A 90 4.99 18.04 5.42
CA GLN A 90 4.02 18.41 6.46
C GLN A 90 3.56 17.23 7.32
N ALA A 91 4.05 16.04 7.04
CA ALA A 91 3.63 14.85 7.75
C ALA A 91 4.38 14.66 9.07
N VAL A 92 3.65 14.29 10.11
CA VAL A 92 4.22 13.82 11.37
C VAL A 92 4.62 12.36 11.22
N THR A 93 5.86 12.03 11.54
CA THR A 93 6.30 10.63 11.60
C THR A 93 6.04 10.08 12.99
N LEU A 94 5.21 9.07 13.09
CA LEU A 94 4.95 8.31 14.30
C LEU A 94 5.70 6.98 14.21
N VAL A 95 6.66 6.79 15.10
CA VAL A 95 7.42 5.55 15.18
C VAL A 95 6.69 4.59 16.11
N ARG A 96 6.41 3.37 15.62
CA ARG A 96 5.74 2.36 16.41
C ARG A 96 6.60 1.93 17.61
N GLU A 97 5.96 1.62 18.73
CA GLU A 97 6.64 1.14 19.93
C GLU A 97 7.55 -0.06 19.62
N GLY A 98 8.76 -0.04 20.14
CA GLY A 98 9.79 -1.05 19.87
C GLY A 98 10.61 -0.83 18.61
N SER A 99 10.15 0.06 17.70
CA SER A 99 10.88 0.40 16.47
C SER A 99 11.80 1.60 16.64
N ARG A 100 12.78 1.74 15.74
CA ARG A 100 13.78 2.83 15.75
C ARG A 100 14.03 3.40 14.36
N THR A 101 13.04 3.39 13.50
CA THR A 101 13.19 3.86 12.11
C THR A 101 13.68 5.30 12.04
N PRO A 102 14.47 5.66 11.02
CA PRO A 102 14.68 7.05 10.61
C PRO A 102 13.37 7.75 10.31
N SER A 103 13.42 9.07 10.10
CA SER A 103 12.23 9.80 9.66
C SER A 103 11.70 9.27 8.32
N ALA A 104 10.39 9.37 8.11
CA ALA A 104 9.77 8.95 6.84
C ALA A 104 10.42 9.62 5.62
N ARG A 105 10.87 10.88 5.76
CA ARG A 105 11.59 11.59 4.71
C ARG A 105 12.93 10.93 4.37
N GLU A 106 13.71 10.51 5.38
CA GLU A 106 14.97 9.82 5.18
C GLU A 106 14.73 8.44 4.54
N LEU A 107 13.72 7.71 4.99
CA LEU A 107 13.33 6.43 4.42
C LEU A 107 12.95 6.53 2.93
N LEU A 108 12.30 7.62 2.49
CA LEU A 108 12.03 7.86 1.06
C LEU A 108 13.32 7.98 0.22
N SER A 109 14.45 8.27 0.84
CA SER A 109 15.74 8.36 0.15
C SER A 109 16.47 7.03 0.04
N HIS A 110 15.93 5.98 0.63
CA HIS A 110 16.57 4.66 0.67
C HIS A 110 16.73 4.07 -0.74
N PRO A 111 17.90 3.49 -1.08
CA PRO A 111 18.15 2.93 -2.42
C PRO A 111 17.26 1.72 -2.74
N ASN A 112 16.96 0.88 -1.76
CA ASN A 112 16.08 -0.27 -1.87
C ASN A 112 14.72 0.09 -1.26
N ILE A 113 13.82 0.64 -2.09
CA ILE A 113 12.47 1.02 -1.69
C ILE A 113 11.45 0.32 -2.59
N THR A 114 10.47 -0.32 -1.97
CA THR A 114 9.43 -1.08 -2.64
C THR A 114 8.03 -0.63 -2.23
N PHE A 115 7.04 -0.96 -3.04
CA PHE A 115 5.62 -0.74 -2.75
C PHE A 115 4.89 -2.07 -2.71
N TRP A 116 3.99 -2.21 -1.75
CA TRP A 116 3.07 -3.30 -1.61
C TRP A 116 1.67 -2.77 -1.31
N GLY A 117 0.73 -3.07 -2.17
CA GLY A 117 -0.68 -2.72 -2.11
C GLY A 117 -1.55 -3.91 -2.54
N ASP A 118 -2.84 -3.69 -2.67
CA ASP A 118 -3.73 -4.69 -3.24
C ASP A 118 -3.31 -5.02 -4.68
N LEU A 119 -3.46 -6.28 -5.08
CA LEU A 119 -3.25 -6.69 -6.47
C LEU A 119 -4.53 -6.40 -7.25
N ASP A 120 -4.70 -5.14 -7.57
CA ASP A 120 -5.82 -4.61 -8.34
C ASP A 120 -5.40 -3.38 -9.17
N ILE A 121 -6.33 -2.86 -9.97
CA ILE A 121 -6.08 -1.69 -10.81
C ILE A 121 -5.83 -0.44 -9.95
N ALA A 122 -6.49 -0.32 -8.81
CA ALA A 122 -6.32 0.84 -7.92
C ALA A 122 -4.93 0.84 -7.27
N GLY A 123 -4.46 -0.31 -6.77
CA GLY A 123 -3.11 -0.48 -6.24
C GLY A 123 -2.03 -0.14 -7.27
N MET A 124 -2.21 -0.55 -8.53
CA MET A 124 -1.26 -0.19 -9.59
C MET A 124 -1.30 1.31 -9.94
N GLN A 125 -2.45 1.97 -9.89
CA GLN A 125 -2.55 3.43 -10.06
C GLN A 125 -1.81 4.17 -8.93
N ILE A 126 -1.94 3.71 -7.70
CA ILE A 126 -1.25 4.27 -6.53
C ILE A 126 0.26 4.07 -6.69
N PHE A 127 0.70 2.87 -7.05
CA PHE A 127 2.11 2.57 -7.32
C PHE A 127 2.70 3.53 -8.35
N GLU A 128 2.06 3.69 -9.52
CA GLU A 128 2.58 4.57 -10.57
C GLU A 128 2.58 6.04 -10.15
N ARG A 129 1.57 6.46 -9.40
CA ARG A 129 1.53 7.82 -8.87
C ARG A 129 2.72 8.10 -7.94
N ILE A 130 3.06 7.15 -7.06
CA ILE A 130 4.22 7.26 -6.18
C ILE A 130 5.52 7.19 -6.99
N ALA A 131 5.61 6.28 -7.95
CA ALA A 131 6.81 6.08 -8.78
C ALA A 131 7.16 7.31 -9.64
N LYS A 132 6.21 8.16 -10.00
CA LYS A 132 6.47 9.47 -10.65
C LYS A 132 7.37 10.35 -9.78
N ARG A 133 7.22 10.30 -8.46
CA ARG A 133 8.03 11.06 -7.49
C ARG A 133 9.29 10.29 -7.09
N LEU A 134 9.20 8.97 -7.04
CA LEU A 134 10.27 8.05 -6.67
C LEU A 134 10.59 7.09 -7.82
N PRO A 135 11.35 7.50 -8.85
CA PRO A 135 11.60 6.66 -10.05
C PRO A 135 12.26 5.31 -9.76
N ARG A 136 12.97 5.19 -8.63
CA ARG A 136 13.61 3.94 -8.17
C ARG A 136 12.65 2.98 -7.45
N LEU A 137 11.42 3.43 -7.15
CA LEU A 137 10.42 2.58 -6.50
C LEU A 137 10.16 1.35 -7.36
N GLN A 138 10.18 0.19 -6.72
CA GLN A 138 9.91 -1.11 -7.33
C GLN A 138 8.69 -1.75 -6.66
N LEU A 139 8.06 -2.70 -7.33
CA LEU A 139 7.07 -3.56 -6.70
C LEU A 139 7.76 -4.50 -5.71
N SER A 140 7.13 -4.77 -4.57
CA SER A 140 7.66 -5.69 -3.57
C SER A 140 7.47 -7.14 -4.00
N ALA A 141 8.41 -8.02 -3.61
CA ALA A 141 8.26 -9.47 -3.77
C ALA A 141 7.03 -10.04 -3.03
N LEU A 142 6.44 -9.28 -2.12
CA LEU A 142 5.17 -9.61 -1.46
C LEU A 142 3.98 -9.74 -2.41
N TYR A 143 4.08 -9.24 -3.64
CA TYR A 143 3.10 -9.53 -4.69
C TYR A 143 3.19 -10.98 -5.22
N GLY A 144 4.30 -11.69 -4.99
CA GLY A 144 4.47 -13.07 -5.46
C GLY A 144 3.34 -14.01 -5.02
N PRO A 145 3.07 -14.15 -3.71
CA PRO A 145 1.94 -14.96 -3.21
C PRO A 145 0.57 -14.53 -3.79
N MET A 146 0.36 -13.23 -4.02
CA MET A 146 -0.88 -12.70 -4.57
C MET A 146 -1.05 -13.08 -6.05
N ILE A 147 0.03 -13.03 -6.84
CA ILE A 147 0.05 -13.49 -8.23
C ILE A 147 -0.22 -14.99 -8.30
N ASP A 148 0.38 -15.75 -7.39
CA ASP A 148 0.14 -17.18 -7.27
C ASP A 148 -1.34 -17.50 -7.01
N ALA A 149 -1.99 -16.74 -6.15
CA ALA A 149 -3.42 -16.89 -5.87
C ALA A 149 -4.29 -16.62 -7.11
N VAL A 150 -3.99 -15.55 -7.86
CA VAL A 150 -4.70 -15.29 -9.12
C VAL A 150 -4.55 -16.43 -10.10
N THR A 151 -3.34 -16.97 -10.25
CA THR A 151 -3.03 -18.01 -11.24
C THR A 151 -3.59 -19.37 -10.86
N LYS A 152 -3.68 -19.68 -9.57
CA LYS A 152 -4.18 -20.96 -9.05
C LYS A 152 -5.68 -21.01 -8.82
N ASP A 153 -6.41 -19.94 -9.09
CA ASP A 153 -7.84 -19.80 -8.84
C ASP A 153 -8.22 -19.94 -7.36
N ASP A 154 -7.35 -19.44 -6.50
CA ASP A 154 -7.46 -19.55 -5.05
C ASP A 154 -7.47 -18.14 -4.42
N ASP A 155 -8.34 -17.93 -3.43
CA ASP A 155 -8.45 -16.68 -2.66
C ASP A 155 -8.48 -15.37 -3.50
N ARG A 156 -8.99 -15.44 -4.73
CA ARG A 156 -9.21 -14.29 -5.61
C ARG A 156 -10.69 -13.96 -5.72
N HIS A 157 -11.00 -12.73 -6.02
CA HIS A 157 -12.39 -12.29 -6.23
C HIS A 157 -12.54 -11.50 -7.53
N PRO A 158 -13.73 -11.51 -8.17
CA PRO A 158 -13.95 -10.74 -9.39
C PRO A 158 -13.78 -9.25 -9.13
N TYR A 159 -12.96 -8.58 -9.93
CA TYR A 159 -12.62 -7.18 -9.75
C TYR A 159 -13.84 -6.25 -9.60
N VAL A 160 -14.82 -6.38 -10.49
CA VAL A 160 -16.03 -5.53 -10.48
C VAL A 160 -16.88 -5.75 -9.24
N ALA A 161 -16.97 -6.99 -8.75
CA ALA A 161 -17.76 -7.31 -7.56
C ALA A 161 -17.13 -6.76 -6.28
N ALA A 162 -15.78 -6.73 -6.21
CA ALA A 162 -15.05 -6.31 -5.05
C ALA A 162 -14.96 -4.78 -4.91
N THR A 163 -14.72 -4.08 -6.01
CA THR A 163 -14.41 -2.65 -5.93
C THR A 163 -15.66 -1.78 -6.04
N GLY A 164 -16.71 -2.23 -6.74
CA GLY A 164 -17.92 -1.43 -6.99
C GLY A 164 -17.63 -0.05 -7.62
N LYS A 165 -16.40 0.16 -8.13
CA LYS A 165 -15.93 1.44 -8.65
C LYS A 165 -15.97 1.43 -10.17
N PRO A 166 -17.00 2.00 -10.82
CA PRO A 166 -17.00 2.15 -12.27
C PRO A 166 -15.88 3.11 -12.70
N GLY A 167 -15.19 2.78 -13.78
CA GLY A 167 -14.21 3.67 -14.42
C GLY A 167 -12.73 3.35 -14.17
N GLN A 168 -12.39 2.39 -13.30
CA GLN A 168 -11.01 1.94 -13.14
C GLN A 168 -10.51 1.06 -14.29
N ALA A 169 -11.43 0.46 -15.06
CA ALA A 169 -11.12 -0.43 -16.18
C ALA A 169 -10.35 0.22 -17.36
N THR A 170 -10.17 1.54 -17.35
CA THR A 170 -9.50 2.28 -18.42
C THR A 170 -8.10 2.75 -18.10
N PHE A 171 -7.53 2.32 -16.99
CA PHE A 171 -6.16 2.69 -16.63
C PHE A 171 -5.15 2.04 -17.58
N LEU A 172 -4.38 2.86 -18.25
CA LEU A 172 -3.27 2.44 -19.09
C LEU A 172 -1.96 2.71 -18.36
N SER A 173 -1.24 1.66 -18.05
CA SER A 173 0.07 1.75 -17.43
C SER A 173 1.10 2.38 -18.37
N THR A 174 2.00 3.18 -17.78
CA THR A 174 3.16 3.76 -18.47
C THR A 174 4.46 3.00 -18.13
N ARG A 175 4.38 1.99 -17.27
CA ARG A 175 5.52 1.19 -16.78
C ARG A 175 5.34 -0.27 -17.17
N GLU A 176 6.44 -0.93 -17.49
CA GLU A 176 6.44 -2.35 -17.87
C GLU A 176 6.02 -3.25 -16.69
N ASP A 177 6.55 -2.99 -15.48
CA ASP A 177 6.23 -3.72 -14.27
C ASP A 177 4.73 -3.61 -13.90
N SER A 178 4.21 -2.40 -13.90
CA SER A 178 2.79 -2.15 -13.64
C SER A 178 1.89 -2.75 -14.72
N SER A 179 2.30 -2.69 -15.99
CA SER A 179 1.57 -3.29 -17.10
C SER A 179 1.49 -4.82 -16.98
N ALA A 180 2.59 -5.46 -16.58
CA ALA A 180 2.59 -6.90 -16.32
C ALA A 180 1.63 -7.30 -15.19
N MET A 181 1.60 -6.51 -14.09
CA MET A 181 0.68 -6.73 -12.98
C MET A 181 -0.79 -6.53 -13.38
N LEU A 182 -1.07 -5.50 -14.20
CA LEU A 182 -2.43 -5.27 -14.71
C LEU A 182 -2.92 -6.43 -15.58
N ASN A 183 -2.05 -7.09 -16.32
CA ASN A 183 -2.40 -8.29 -17.06
C ASN A 183 -2.80 -9.46 -16.14
N CYS A 184 -2.20 -9.55 -14.94
CA CYS A 184 -2.56 -10.56 -13.95
C CYS A 184 -3.91 -10.25 -13.28
N CYS A 185 -4.20 -8.99 -12.99
CA CYS A 185 -5.36 -8.59 -12.18
C CYS A 185 -6.50 -7.93 -12.97
N CYS A 186 -6.52 -8.03 -14.30
CA CYS A 186 -7.54 -7.37 -15.12
C CYS A 186 -8.98 -7.86 -14.86
N GLU A 187 -9.15 -9.12 -14.50
CA GLU A 187 -10.45 -9.73 -14.20
C GLU A 187 -10.63 -10.07 -12.72
N TRP A 188 -9.53 -10.25 -12.01
CA TRP A 188 -9.48 -10.73 -10.63
C TRP A 188 -8.61 -9.82 -9.77
N ALA A 189 -9.03 -9.64 -8.56
CA ALA A 189 -8.28 -8.90 -7.56
C ALA A 189 -7.90 -9.81 -6.39
N VAL A 190 -6.82 -9.46 -5.69
CA VAL A 190 -6.37 -10.11 -4.46
C VAL A 190 -6.00 -9.03 -3.45
N ASP A 191 -6.55 -9.15 -2.26
CA ASP A 191 -6.28 -8.21 -1.17
C ASP A 191 -4.95 -8.54 -0.48
N GLN A 192 -4.30 -7.54 0.09
CA GLN A 192 -3.03 -7.68 0.82
C GLN A 192 -3.12 -8.67 1.99
N GLU A 193 -4.31 -8.87 2.56
CA GLU A 193 -4.57 -9.77 3.69
C GLU A 193 -4.29 -11.24 3.38
N LEU A 194 -4.18 -11.62 2.11
CA LEU A 194 -3.72 -12.96 1.71
C LEU A 194 -2.29 -13.25 2.14
N VAL A 195 -1.45 -12.21 2.21
CA VAL A 195 -0.02 -12.36 2.51
C VAL A 195 0.17 -12.62 4.00
N THR A 196 0.75 -13.77 4.33
CA THR A 196 0.96 -14.21 5.71
C THR A 196 2.20 -13.59 6.36
N ALA A 197 2.31 -13.71 7.69
CA ALA A 197 3.51 -13.30 8.43
C ALA A 197 4.79 -13.98 7.88
N THR A 198 4.72 -15.26 7.56
CA THR A 198 5.86 -16.00 6.97
C THR A 198 6.30 -15.41 5.63
N HIS A 199 5.34 -15.09 4.76
CA HIS A 199 5.66 -14.42 3.48
C HIS A 199 6.35 -13.08 3.72
N ILE A 200 5.91 -12.30 4.72
CA ILE A 200 6.52 -11.00 5.04
C ILE A 200 7.95 -11.20 5.54
N GLU A 201 8.18 -12.15 6.43
CA GLU A 201 9.50 -12.46 6.95
C GLU A 201 10.49 -12.87 5.88
N GLU A 202 10.04 -13.61 4.87
CA GLU A 202 10.89 -14.10 3.79
C GLU A 202 11.11 -13.06 2.68
N LEU A 203 10.08 -12.28 2.33
CA LEU A 203 10.03 -11.54 1.07
C LEU A 203 10.11 -10.01 1.20
N ALA A 204 9.82 -9.42 2.37
CA ALA A 204 9.65 -7.97 2.50
C ALA A 204 10.88 -7.14 2.06
N GLY A 205 12.10 -7.69 2.18
CA GLY A 205 13.34 -7.00 1.81
C GLY A 205 13.64 -6.98 0.31
N TYR A 206 12.86 -7.64 -0.53
CA TYR A 206 13.20 -7.87 -1.91
C TYR A 206 12.23 -7.20 -2.87
N PRO A 207 12.73 -6.72 -4.03
CA PRO A 207 11.87 -6.31 -5.13
C PRO A 207 11.29 -7.54 -5.85
N LEU A 208 10.13 -7.34 -6.48
CA LEU A 208 9.50 -8.35 -7.32
C LEU A 208 10.35 -8.61 -8.56
N VAL A 209 10.67 -9.86 -8.82
CA VAL A 209 11.29 -10.30 -10.07
C VAL A 209 10.19 -10.78 -11.01
N LEU A 210 9.96 -10.02 -12.09
CA LEU A 210 8.97 -10.40 -13.10
C LEU A 210 9.52 -11.52 -13.96
N HIS A 211 8.88 -12.68 -13.91
CA HIS A 211 9.18 -13.78 -14.82
C HIS A 211 8.51 -13.55 -16.17
N ARG A 212 9.22 -13.85 -17.28
CA ARG A 212 8.70 -13.65 -18.66
C ARG A 212 7.42 -14.44 -18.95
N GLU A 213 7.14 -15.48 -18.19
CA GLU A 213 5.94 -16.30 -18.33
C GLU A 213 4.66 -15.57 -17.95
N TRP A 214 4.74 -14.53 -17.13
CA TRP A 214 3.57 -13.71 -16.75
C TRP A 214 3.04 -12.82 -17.87
N ASN A 215 3.82 -12.64 -18.95
CA ASN A 215 3.38 -11.92 -20.15
C ASN A 215 2.49 -12.78 -21.08
N THR A 216 2.27 -14.04 -20.78
CA THR A 216 1.55 -14.98 -21.68
C THR A 216 0.09 -15.23 -21.32
N PHE A 217 -0.43 -14.63 -20.27
CA PHE A 217 -1.84 -14.81 -19.85
C PHE A 217 -2.89 -14.13 -20.77
N GLN A 218 -2.49 -13.60 -21.94
CA GLN A 218 -3.41 -12.93 -22.87
C GLN A 218 -4.01 -13.81 -23.97
N LYS A 219 -3.97 -15.14 -23.92
CA LYS A 219 -4.60 -15.98 -24.96
C LYS A 219 -5.25 -17.22 -24.35
N GLY A 220 -6.43 -17.07 -23.85
CA GLY A 220 -7.38 -18.14 -23.55
C GLY A 220 -8.77 -17.63 -23.80
#